data_db41fa733b92e03c40a94bb5b8c3e542
#
_entry.id   db41fa733b92e03c40a94bb5b8c3e542
#
_cell.length_a   1.000
_cell.length_b   1.000
_cell.length_c   1.000
_cell.angle_alpha   90.00
_cell.angle_beta   90.00
_cell.angle_gamma   90.00
#
_symmetry.space_group_name_H-M   'P 1'
#
loop_
_entity.id
_entity.type
_entity.pdbx_description
1 polymer ?
#
loop_
_entity_poly.entity_id
_entity_poly.type
_entity_poly.pdbx_seq_one_letter_code
_entity_poly.pdbx_strand_id
1 'polypeptide(L)'
;HEQKHFDIAELFVRKFRKAVAEKIKTSGDYDKFFKTIYTGINSDYKNFQMSYDRDTRHGMDKEKQAEYNAVISEELENLKSYKAP
;
A
#
# COMPACT_ATOMS: atom_id res chain seq x y z
N HIS A 1 16.91 -1.89 0.07
CA HIS A 1 15.90 -2.56 0.91
C HIS A 1 15.09 -1.56 1.72
N GLU A 2 15.77 -0.61 2.38
CA GLU A 2 15.09 0.44 3.14
C GLU A 2 14.20 1.30 2.24
N GLN A 3 14.67 1.62 1.04
CA GLN A 3 13.88 2.39 0.08
C GLN A 3 12.58 1.68 -0.26
N LYS A 4 12.60 0.35 -0.33
CA LYS A 4 11.39 -0.42 -0.64
C LYS A 4 10.36 -0.37 0.48
N HIS A 5 10.79 -0.23 1.73
CA HIS A 5 9.85 -0.02 2.83
C HIS A 5 9.12 1.32 2.67
N PHE A 6 9.81 2.37 2.23
CA PHE A 6 9.18 3.65 1.92
C PHE A 6 8.22 3.52 0.74
N ASP A 7 8.62 2.78 -0.30
CA ASP A 7 7.77 2.57 -1.48
C ASP A 7 6.50 1.80 -1.11
N ILE A 8 6.61 0.81 -0.22
CA ILE A 8 5.45 0.06 0.26
C ILE A 8 4.52 0.98 1.03
N ALA A 9 5.07 1.84 1.89
CA ALA A 9 4.26 2.81 2.64
C ALA A 9 3.51 3.74 1.69
N GLU A 10 4.19 4.27 0.67
CA GLU A 10 3.56 5.14 -0.33
C GLU A 10 2.46 4.40 -1.09
N LEU A 11 2.70 3.14 -1.45
CA LEU A 11 1.71 2.32 -2.14
C LEU A 11 0.41 2.22 -1.34
N PHE A 12 0.51 1.94 -0.05
CA PHE A 12 -0.67 1.78 0.78
C PHE A 12 -1.35 3.12 1.10
N VAL A 13 -0.60 4.21 1.14
CA VAL A 13 -1.18 5.55 1.23
C VAL A 13 -2.04 5.82 -0.02
N ARG A 14 -1.54 5.48 -1.20
CA ARG A 14 -2.30 5.65 -2.45
C ARG A 14 -3.55 4.76 -2.47
N LYS A 15 -3.43 3.53 -2.00
CA LYS A 15 -4.59 2.62 -1.87
C LYS A 15 -5.64 3.20 -0.94
N PHE A 16 -5.20 3.79 0.16
CA PHE A 16 -6.11 4.45 1.09
C PHE A 16 -6.82 5.63 0.44
N ARG A 17 -6.08 6.50 -0.24
CA ARG A 17 -6.65 7.65 -0.95
C ARG A 17 -7.68 7.22 -1.99
N LYS A 18 -7.37 6.15 -2.73
CA LYS A 18 -8.30 5.61 -3.73
C LYS A 18 -9.58 5.12 -3.07
N ALA A 19 -9.46 4.33 -2.00
CA ALA A 19 -10.63 3.80 -1.29
C ALA A 19 -11.49 4.92 -0.75
N VAL A 20 -10.89 5.96 -0.16
CA VAL A 20 -11.60 7.13 0.35
C VAL A 20 -12.32 7.84 -0.81
N ALA A 21 -11.62 8.07 -1.92
CA ALA A 21 -12.21 8.76 -3.07
C ALA A 21 -13.41 8.01 -3.64
N GLU A 22 -13.37 6.67 -3.62
CA GLU A 22 -14.44 5.85 -4.17
C GLU A 22 -15.62 5.67 -3.22
N LYS A 23 -15.38 5.65 -1.92
CA LYS A 23 -16.41 5.30 -0.93
C LYS A 23 -16.97 6.50 -0.18
N ILE A 24 -16.18 7.56 0.00
CA ILE A 24 -16.59 8.69 0.84
C ILE A 24 -16.89 9.90 -0.03
N LYS A 25 -18.17 10.16 -0.22
CA LYS A 25 -18.66 11.30 -1.01
C LYS A 25 -19.36 12.34 -0.14
N THR A 26 -19.83 11.95 1.03
CA THR A 26 -20.59 12.81 1.95
C THR A 26 -20.04 12.63 3.37
N SER A 27 -20.46 13.52 4.29
CA SER A 27 -20.14 13.37 5.71
C SER A 27 -20.74 12.10 6.31
N GLY A 28 -21.93 11.69 5.82
CA GLY A 28 -22.53 10.43 6.24
C GLY A 28 -21.68 9.23 5.84
N ASP A 29 -21.13 9.26 4.63
CA ASP A 29 -20.23 8.21 4.15
C ASP A 29 -18.96 8.15 5.01
N TYR A 30 -18.44 9.31 5.40
CA TYR A 30 -17.27 9.38 6.26
C TYR A 30 -17.54 8.64 7.57
N ASP A 31 -18.63 8.96 8.23
CA ASP A 31 -19.00 8.34 9.51
C ASP A 31 -19.18 6.83 9.36
N LYS A 32 -19.70 6.38 8.22
CA LYS A 32 -20.03 4.99 7.98
C LYS A 32 -18.82 4.15 7.57
N PHE A 33 -17.93 4.69 6.74
CA PHE A 33 -16.90 3.91 6.05
C PHE A 33 -15.46 4.18 6.47
N PHE A 34 -15.15 5.36 7.00
CA PHE A 34 -13.75 5.77 7.20
C PHE A 34 -12.97 4.78 8.07
N LYS A 35 -13.54 4.41 9.20
CA LYS A 35 -12.85 3.51 10.15
C LYS A 35 -12.61 2.14 9.52
N THR A 36 -13.58 1.62 8.80
CA THR A 36 -13.47 0.32 8.13
C THR A 36 -12.38 0.35 7.07
N ILE A 37 -12.36 1.41 6.26
CA ILE A 37 -11.33 1.59 5.22
C ILE A 37 -9.95 1.68 5.86
N TYR A 38 -9.81 2.53 6.87
CA TYR A 38 -8.54 2.74 7.56
C TYR A 38 -8.02 1.42 8.16
N THR A 39 -8.88 0.72 8.89
CA THR A 39 -8.49 -0.54 9.54
C THR A 39 -8.10 -1.60 8.53
N GLY A 40 -8.86 -1.73 7.44
CA GLY A 40 -8.57 -2.72 6.40
C GLY A 40 -7.25 -2.43 5.68
N ILE A 41 -7.03 -1.20 5.27
CA ILE A 41 -5.79 -0.80 4.59
C ILE A 41 -4.59 -0.97 5.51
N ASN A 42 -4.72 -0.57 6.78
CA ASN A 42 -3.63 -0.68 7.73
C ASN A 42 -3.25 -2.15 8.00
N SER A 43 -4.25 -3.03 8.07
CA SER A 43 -4.03 -4.47 8.23
C SER A 43 -3.31 -5.04 7.01
N ASP A 44 -3.77 -4.69 5.80
CA ASP A 44 -3.15 -5.14 4.55
C ASP A 44 -1.70 -4.65 4.44
N TYR A 45 -1.47 -3.41 4.85
CA TYR A 45 -0.13 -2.82 4.87
C TYR A 45 0.82 -3.62 5.76
N LYS A 46 0.39 -3.91 6.98
CA LYS A 46 1.21 -4.68 7.93
C LYS A 46 1.50 -6.08 7.38
N ASN A 47 0.49 -6.74 6.83
CA ASN A 47 0.65 -8.07 6.26
C ASN A 47 1.59 -8.06 5.07
N PHE A 48 1.51 -7.06 4.21
CA PHE A 48 2.41 -6.92 3.07
C PHE A 48 3.85 -6.74 3.53
N GLN A 49 4.10 -5.88 4.52
CA GLN A 49 5.44 -5.65 5.06
C GLN A 49 6.04 -6.94 5.62
N MET A 50 5.23 -7.70 6.36
CA MET A 50 5.68 -8.97 6.93
C MET A 50 6.03 -9.98 5.83
N SER A 51 5.17 -10.09 4.81
CA SER A 51 5.41 -10.99 3.68
C SER A 51 6.66 -10.58 2.90
N TYR A 52 6.83 -9.28 2.69
CA TYR A 52 7.99 -8.75 1.99
C TYR A 52 9.29 -9.13 2.71
N ASP A 53 9.36 -8.87 4.01
CA ASP A 53 10.56 -9.19 4.79
C ASP A 53 10.83 -10.69 4.82
N ARG A 54 9.78 -11.49 5.01
CA ARG A 54 9.91 -12.95 5.05
C ARG A 54 10.36 -13.51 3.71
N ASP A 55 9.69 -13.14 2.63
CA ASP A 55 9.93 -13.73 1.31
C ASP A 55 11.26 -13.28 0.72
N THR A 56 11.68 -12.05 1.00
CA THR A 56 12.98 -11.55 0.54
C THR A 56 14.11 -11.91 1.50
N ARG A 57 13.79 -12.53 2.63
CA ARG A 57 14.74 -12.86 3.68
C ARG A 57 15.54 -11.62 4.09
N HIS A 58 14.81 -10.53 4.33
CA HIS A 58 15.37 -9.22 4.70
C HIS A 58 16.33 -8.67 3.64
N GLY A 59 16.01 -8.93 2.36
CA GLY A 59 16.80 -8.45 1.22
C GLY A 59 17.89 -9.40 0.76
N MET A 60 18.03 -10.55 1.40
CA MET A 60 19.07 -11.52 1.03
C MET A 60 18.67 -12.37 -0.17
N ASP A 61 17.38 -12.60 -0.38
CA ASP A 61 16.88 -13.34 -1.54
C ASP A 61 16.75 -12.37 -2.72
N LYS A 62 17.74 -12.37 -3.60
CA LYS A 62 17.80 -11.42 -4.72
C LYS A 62 16.69 -11.62 -5.74
N GLU A 63 16.31 -12.87 -5.97
CA GLU A 63 15.23 -13.18 -6.92
C GLU A 63 13.89 -12.69 -6.41
N LYS A 64 13.57 -12.97 -5.14
CA LYS A 64 12.34 -12.48 -4.53
C LYS A 64 12.34 -10.96 -4.41
N GLN A 65 13.49 -10.37 -4.11
CA GLN A 65 13.61 -8.92 -4.06
C GLN A 65 13.24 -8.29 -5.40
N ALA A 66 13.72 -8.86 -6.50
CA ALA A 66 13.41 -8.37 -7.85
C ALA A 66 11.92 -8.51 -8.16
N GLU A 67 11.30 -9.62 -7.76
CA GLU A 67 9.87 -9.82 -7.97
C GLU A 67 9.04 -8.76 -7.21
N TYR A 68 9.36 -8.51 -5.95
CA TYR A 68 8.66 -7.50 -5.16
C TYR A 68 8.89 -6.11 -5.72
N ASN A 69 10.12 -5.80 -6.15
CA ASN A 69 10.42 -4.51 -6.77
C ASN A 69 9.52 -4.24 -7.97
N ALA A 70 9.35 -5.25 -8.82
CA ALA A 70 8.52 -5.14 -10.02
C ALA A 70 7.05 -4.92 -9.67
N VAL A 71 6.53 -5.70 -8.71
CA VAL A 71 5.13 -5.56 -8.28
C VAL A 71 4.87 -4.19 -7.68
N ILE A 72 5.74 -3.76 -6.77
CA ILE A 72 5.59 -2.46 -6.09
C ILE A 72 5.61 -1.33 -7.10
N SER A 73 6.59 -1.36 -8.03
CA SER A 73 6.71 -0.32 -9.06
C SER A 73 5.49 -0.26 -9.98
N GLU A 74 4.97 -1.41 -10.38
CA GLU A 74 3.79 -1.49 -11.22
C GLU A 74 2.56 -0.93 -10.50
N GLU A 75 2.34 -1.32 -9.25
CA GLU A 75 1.19 -0.82 -8.50
C GLU A 75 1.29 0.67 -8.21
N LEU A 76 2.49 1.19 -7.92
CA LEU A 76 2.69 2.62 -7.75
C LEU A 76 2.34 3.40 -9.02
N GLU A 77 2.74 2.87 -10.18
CA GLU A 77 2.40 3.50 -11.45
C GLU A 77 0.89 3.46 -11.70
N ASN A 78 0.25 2.32 -11.41
CA ASN A 78 -1.19 2.18 -11.58
C ASN A 78 -1.98 3.15 -10.68
N LEU A 79 -1.41 3.55 -9.55
CA LEU A 79 -2.05 4.43 -8.58
C LEU A 79 -1.45 5.84 -8.58
N LYS A 80 -0.79 6.23 -9.66
CA LYS A 80 -0.10 7.54 -9.72
C LYS A 80 -1.05 8.74 -9.56
N SER A 81 -2.32 8.59 -9.95
CA SER A 81 -3.30 9.66 -9.81
C SER A 81 -3.65 9.95 -8.33
N TYR A 82 -3.29 9.04 -7.44
CA TYR A 82 -3.52 9.19 -5.99
C TYR A 82 -2.25 9.63 -5.25
N LYS A 83 -1.20 9.93 -5.97
CA LYS A 83 0.01 10.51 -5.42
C LYS A 83 -0.30 11.88 -4.82
N ALA A 84 0.41 12.28 -3.76
CA ALA A 84 0.26 13.60 -3.16
C ALA A 84 0.63 14.67 -4.18
N PRO A 85 -0.08 15.80 -4.19
CA PRO A 85 0.24 16.92 -5.07
C PRO A 85 1.59 17.55 -4.73
#